data_c15c26f64d5b1da8c036ff632ad1c2bb
#
_entry.id   c15c26f64d5b1da8c036ff632ad1c2bb
#
_cell.length_a   1.000
_cell.length_b   1.000
_cell.length_c   1.000
_cell.angle_alpha   90.00
_cell.angle_beta   90.00
_cell.angle_gamma   90.00
#
_symmetry.space_group_name_H-M   'P 1'
#
loop_
_entity.id
_entity.type
_entity.pdbx_description
1 polymer ?
#
loop_
_entity_poly.entity_id
_entity_poly.type
_entity_poly.pdbx_seq_one_letter_code
_entity_poly.pdbx_strand_id
1 'polypeptide(L)'
;MLNKYLAKILAKDTQGLKLISACCFNAKVRISELIYLKKNQIFLIFLQRFNRENKKNNEKINSVCKFEFIEAVKSKNIDQNDKDIELELLAIDLIKNKDRFEISLIFSNNCFITLSTEVIEVTLEDQNKI
;
A
#
# COMPACT_ATOMS: atom_id res chain seq x y z
N MET A 1 -11.10 -5.11 -28.36
CA MET A 1 -11.23 -4.84 -26.94
C MET A 1 -10.06 -5.42 -26.17
N LEU A 2 -9.44 -4.60 -25.40
CA LEU A 2 -8.27 -5.03 -24.66
C LEU A 2 -8.68 -5.56 -23.29
N ASN A 3 -8.45 -6.84 -23.08
CA ASN A 3 -8.61 -7.42 -21.76
C ASN A 3 -7.35 -7.09 -20.95
N LYS A 4 -7.44 -6.04 -20.14
CA LYS A 4 -6.38 -5.78 -19.18
C LYS A 4 -6.55 -6.70 -18.00
N TYR A 5 -5.48 -7.38 -17.65
CA TYR A 5 -5.46 -8.15 -16.43
C TYR A 5 -5.44 -7.16 -15.25
N LEU A 6 -6.51 -7.20 -14.47
CA LEU A 6 -6.63 -6.39 -13.27
C LEU A 6 -6.56 -7.31 -12.06
N ALA A 7 -5.57 -7.07 -11.21
CA ALA A 7 -5.38 -7.89 -10.03
C ALA A 7 -6.28 -7.41 -8.90
N LYS A 8 -6.76 -8.39 -8.13
CA LYS A 8 -7.37 -8.15 -6.84
C LYS A 8 -6.82 -9.20 -5.89
N ILE A 9 -6.03 -8.74 -4.92
CA ILE A 9 -5.33 -9.61 -3.98
C ILE A 9 -5.80 -9.28 -2.57
N LEU A 10 -6.27 -10.30 -1.86
CA LEU A 10 -6.62 -10.17 -0.45
C LEU A 10 -5.58 -10.89 0.38
N ALA A 11 -4.97 -10.18 1.34
CA ALA A 11 -3.98 -10.73 2.25
C ALA A 11 -4.56 -10.76 3.66
N LYS A 12 -4.49 -11.92 4.30
CA LYS A 12 -4.88 -12.11 5.71
C LYS A 12 -3.75 -12.70 6.55
N ASP A 13 -2.58 -12.87 5.94
CA ASP A 13 -1.42 -13.45 6.61
C ASP A 13 -0.14 -12.84 6.06
N THR A 14 0.98 -13.29 6.61
CA THR A 14 2.31 -12.80 6.22
C THR A 14 2.61 -13.05 4.76
N GLN A 15 2.27 -14.23 4.25
CA GLN A 15 2.57 -14.56 2.85
C GLN A 15 1.78 -13.71 1.87
N GLY A 16 0.50 -13.51 2.14
CA GLY A 16 -0.33 -12.63 1.33
C GLY A 16 0.20 -11.20 1.32
N LEU A 17 0.64 -10.73 2.48
CA LEU A 17 1.19 -9.38 2.59
C LEU A 17 2.50 -9.25 1.82
N LYS A 18 3.35 -10.27 1.84
CA LYS A 18 4.57 -10.28 1.03
C LYS A 18 4.27 -10.23 -0.47
N LEU A 19 3.21 -10.90 -0.91
CA LEU A 19 2.79 -10.84 -2.30
C LEU A 19 2.38 -9.42 -2.69
N ILE A 20 1.57 -8.77 -1.86
CA ILE A 20 1.18 -7.39 -2.10
C ILE A 20 2.40 -6.47 -2.11
N SER A 21 3.32 -6.67 -1.17
CA SER A 21 4.57 -5.89 -1.12
C SER A 21 5.36 -6.03 -2.41
N ALA A 22 5.48 -7.24 -2.94
CA ALA A 22 6.19 -7.48 -4.20
C ALA A 22 5.50 -6.80 -5.39
N CYS A 23 4.17 -6.83 -5.41
CA CYS A 23 3.40 -6.17 -6.48
C CYS A 23 3.54 -4.66 -6.44
N CYS A 24 3.77 -4.09 -5.27
CA CYS A 24 3.84 -2.64 -5.07
C CYS A 24 5.27 -2.10 -5.04
N PHE A 25 6.28 -2.95 -5.24
CA PHE A 25 7.66 -2.51 -5.20
C PHE A 25 7.92 -1.40 -6.23
N ASN A 26 8.49 -0.29 -5.78
CA ASN A 26 8.74 0.93 -6.58
C ASN A 26 7.47 1.63 -7.07
N ALA A 27 6.31 1.29 -6.53
CA ALA A 27 5.09 2.02 -6.87
C ALA A 27 5.19 3.47 -6.41
N LYS A 28 4.65 4.37 -7.21
CA LYS A 28 4.67 5.80 -6.93
C LYS A 28 3.44 6.20 -6.13
N VAL A 29 3.68 6.97 -5.07
CA VAL A 29 2.64 7.43 -4.17
C VAL A 29 2.90 8.89 -3.83
N ARG A 30 1.89 9.74 -3.97
CA ARG A 30 1.98 11.11 -3.46
C ARG A 30 1.54 11.13 -2.02
N ILE A 31 2.09 12.05 -1.24
CA ILE A 31 1.71 12.18 0.17
C ILE A 31 0.21 12.43 0.31
N SER A 32 -0.38 13.20 -0.61
CA SER A 32 -1.83 13.45 -0.62
C SER A 32 -2.67 12.18 -0.83
N GLU A 33 -2.04 11.09 -1.29
CA GLU A 33 -2.71 9.84 -1.59
C GLU A 33 -2.60 8.80 -0.46
N LEU A 34 -2.05 9.22 0.67
CA LEU A 34 -1.98 8.45 1.90
C LEU A 34 -3.11 8.95 2.81
N ILE A 35 -4.15 8.15 2.99
CA ILE A 35 -5.36 8.59 3.67
C ILE A 35 -5.74 7.64 4.79
N TYR A 36 -5.88 8.18 6.00
CA TYR A 36 -6.38 7.42 7.13
C TYR A 36 -7.80 7.84 7.47
N LEU A 37 -8.74 6.92 7.27
CA LEU A 37 -10.14 7.09 7.65
C LEU A 37 -10.32 6.57 9.07
N LYS A 38 -10.04 7.41 10.03
CA LYS A 38 -9.93 7.02 11.44
C LYS A 38 -11.23 6.40 11.98
N LYS A 39 -12.36 6.96 11.63
CA LYS A 39 -13.65 6.44 12.09
C LYS A 39 -13.93 5.03 11.57
N ASN A 40 -13.47 4.72 10.38
CA ASN A 40 -13.66 3.42 9.75
C ASN A 40 -12.52 2.47 10.02
N GLN A 41 -11.44 2.96 10.62
CA GLN A 41 -10.20 2.21 10.86
C GLN A 41 -9.60 1.65 9.56
N ILE A 42 -9.67 2.44 8.49
CA ILE A 42 -9.15 2.06 7.17
C ILE A 42 -8.03 3.01 6.77
N PHE A 43 -6.89 2.44 6.38
CA PHE A 43 -5.81 3.20 5.79
C PHE A 43 -5.75 2.88 4.30
N LEU A 44 -5.74 3.91 3.46
CA LEU A 44 -5.74 3.79 2.01
C LEU A 44 -4.46 4.36 1.43
N ILE A 45 -3.91 3.64 0.45
CA ILE A 45 -2.83 4.13 -0.40
C ILE A 45 -3.33 4.08 -1.83
N PHE A 46 -3.44 5.24 -2.48
CA PHE A 46 -3.66 5.30 -3.92
C PHE A 46 -2.29 5.36 -4.57
N LEU A 47 -1.97 4.37 -5.39
CA LEU A 47 -0.64 4.24 -5.93
C LEU A 47 -0.66 3.90 -7.41
N GLN A 48 0.49 4.13 -8.05
CA GLN A 48 0.70 3.72 -9.43
C GLN A 48 1.81 2.67 -9.42
N ARG A 49 1.40 1.42 -9.64
CA ARG A 49 2.34 0.30 -9.63
C ARG A 49 2.71 -0.13 -11.04
N PHE A 50 3.83 -0.82 -11.15
CA PHE A 50 4.22 -1.43 -12.41
C PHE A 50 3.52 -2.78 -12.57
N ASN A 51 2.97 -3.00 -13.77
CA ASN A 51 2.34 -4.28 -14.07
C ASN A 51 3.43 -5.28 -14.48
N ARG A 52 3.94 -6.01 -13.50
CA ARG A 52 5.01 -6.99 -13.73
C ARG A 52 4.49 -8.30 -14.27
N GLU A 53 3.18 -8.50 -14.23
CA GLU A 53 2.53 -9.69 -14.79
C GLU A 53 2.50 -9.63 -16.31
N ASN A 54 2.57 -8.45 -16.88
CA ASN A 54 2.63 -8.25 -18.32
C ASN A 54 4.06 -7.89 -18.72
N LYS A 55 4.84 -8.90 -19.15
CA LYS A 55 6.25 -8.72 -19.49
C LYS A 55 6.49 -7.88 -20.74
N LYS A 56 5.46 -7.65 -21.54
CA LYS A 56 5.64 -6.96 -22.84
C LYS A 56 5.64 -5.44 -22.70
N ASN A 57 4.99 -4.90 -21.68
CA ASN A 57 4.87 -3.48 -21.49
C ASN A 57 5.16 -3.13 -20.03
N ASN A 58 6.06 -2.18 -19.80
CA ASN A 58 6.22 -1.60 -18.49
C ASN A 58 5.02 -0.70 -18.17
N GLU A 59 3.82 -1.27 -18.25
CA GLU A 59 2.60 -0.53 -17.99
C GLU A 59 2.50 -0.19 -16.50
N LYS A 60 2.07 1.02 -16.26
CA LYS A 60 1.72 1.47 -14.93
C LYS A 60 0.23 1.32 -14.74
N ILE A 61 -0.15 0.79 -13.61
CA ILE A 61 -1.55 0.58 -13.26
C ILE A 61 -1.87 1.36 -12.00
N ASN A 62 -2.95 2.12 -12.05
CA ASN A 62 -3.46 2.78 -10.85
C ASN A 62 -4.11 1.73 -9.96
N SER A 63 -3.73 1.69 -8.70
CA SER A 63 -4.20 0.69 -7.75
C SER A 63 -4.52 1.34 -6.41
N VAL A 64 -5.35 0.67 -5.65
CA VAL A 64 -5.65 1.07 -4.28
C VAL A 64 -5.26 -0.07 -3.36
N CYS A 65 -4.45 0.25 -2.36
CA CYS A 65 -4.12 -0.69 -1.30
C CYS A 65 -4.90 -0.28 -0.05
N LYS A 66 -5.77 -1.15 0.42
CA LYS A 66 -6.63 -0.88 1.56
C LYS A 66 -6.26 -1.76 2.73
N PHE A 67 -5.97 -1.12 3.86
CA PHE A 67 -5.63 -1.78 5.12
C PHE A 67 -6.79 -1.59 6.08
N GLU A 68 -7.43 -2.68 6.49
CA GLU A 68 -8.58 -2.63 7.38
C GLU A 68 -8.19 -2.88 8.83
N PHE A 69 -9.05 -2.47 9.75
CA PHE A 69 -8.88 -2.65 11.19
C PHE A 69 -7.63 -1.95 11.73
N ILE A 70 -7.29 -0.81 11.13
CA ILE A 70 -6.13 -0.02 11.56
C ILE A 70 -6.53 0.89 12.71
N GLU A 71 -5.93 0.65 13.88
CA GLU A 71 -6.26 1.35 15.10
C GLU A 71 -5.42 2.60 15.31
N ALA A 72 -4.20 2.61 14.79
CA ALA A 72 -3.30 3.75 14.92
C ALA A 72 -2.36 3.83 13.74
N VAL A 73 -2.00 5.05 13.37
CA VAL A 73 -1.07 5.33 12.27
C VAL A 73 0.01 6.26 12.81
N LYS A 74 1.26 5.89 12.61
CA LYS A 74 2.41 6.74 12.93
C LYS A 74 3.23 6.96 11.67
N SER A 75 3.68 8.18 11.46
CA SER A 75 4.54 8.48 10.32
C SER A 75 5.86 9.05 10.79
N LYS A 76 6.92 8.84 10.00
CA LYS A 76 8.24 9.37 10.26
C LYS A 76 8.79 9.97 8.98
N ASN A 77 9.28 11.19 9.06
CA ASN A 77 9.88 11.94 7.96
C ASN A 77 8.92 12.24 6.81
N ILE A 78 7.63 12.26 7.08
CA ILE A 78 6.61 12.64 6.09
C ILE A 78 6.05 13.99 6.49
N ASP A 79 6.26 14.99 5.62
CA ASP A 79 5.71 16.32 5.83
C ASP A 79 4.32 16.39 5.18
N GLN A 80 3.30 16.38 6.01
CA GLN A 80 1.92 16.41 5.53
C GLN A 80 1.52 17.76 4.94
N ASN A 81 2.33 18.79 5.12
CA ASN A 81 2.10 20.08 4.49
C ASN A 81 2.57 20.10 3.02
N ASP A 82 3.41 19.17 2.63
CA ASP A 82 3.94 19.08 1.27
C ASP A 82 3.30 17.89 0.55
N LYS A 83 2.04 18.06 0.21
CA LYS A 83 1.19 16.98 -0.30
C LYS A 83 1.56 16.50 -1.70
N ASP A 84 2.31 17.31 -2.45
CA ASP A 84 2.66 16.99 -3.83
C ASP A 84 3.94 16.16 -3.95
N ILE A 85 4.66 15.97 -2.86
CA ILE A 85 5.86 15.12 -2.88
C ILE A 85 5.48 13.71 -3.25
N GLU A 86 6.20 13.16 -4.24
CA GLU A 86 6.03 11.80 -4.70
C GLU A 86 7.07 10.92 -4.03
N LEU A 87 6.60 9.82 -3.44
CA LEU A 87 7.44 8.81 -2.82
C LEU A 87 7.36 7.52 -3.61
N GLU A 88 8.34 6.65 -3.44
CA GLU A 88 8.28 5.28 -3.93
C GLU A 88 8.05 4.34 -2.76
N LEU A 89 7.11 3.43 -2.90
CA LEU A 89 6.89 2.39 -1.90
C LEU A 89 7.90 1.28 -2.13
N LEU A 90 8.78 1.06 -1.15
CA LEU A 90 9.86 0.08 -1.29
C LEU A 90 9.51 -1.27 -0.70
N ALA A 91 8.78 -1.29 0.41
CA ALA A 91 8.42 -2.55 1.06
C ALA A 91 7.24 -2.37 2.00
N ILE A 92 6.52 -3.46 2.21
CA ILE A 92 5.51 -3.58 3.26
C ILE A 92 5.95 -4.74 4.13
N ASP A 93 6.33 -4.44 5.37
CA ASP A 93 6.82 -5.44 6.32
C ASP A 93 5.83 -5.64 7.45
N LEU A 94 5.87 -6.80 8.05
CA LEU A 94 5.02 -7.16 9.17
C LEU A 94 5.86 -7.52 10.38
N ILE A 95 5.53 -6.91 11.50
CA ILE A 95 6.15 -7.22 12.79
C ILE A 95 5.04 -7.67 13.74
N LYS A 96 5.19 -8.86 14.30
CA LYS A 96 4.27 -9.34 15.32
C LYS A 96 4.81 -8.94 16.69
N ASN A 97 3.98 -8.26 17.47
CA ASN A 97 4.32 -7.82 18.82
C ASN A 97 3.23 -8.28 19.77
N LYS A 98 3.49 -9.39 20.46
CA LYS A 98 2.51 -10.05 21.35
C LYS A 98 1.25 -10.43 20.55
N ASP A 99 0.09 -9.88 20.91
CA ASP A 99 -1.18 -10.17 20.26
C ASP A 99 -1.50 -9.19 19.13
N ARG A 100 -0.56 -8.30 18.80
CA ARG A 100 -0.81 -7.24 17.83
C ARG A 100 0.20 -7.32 16.71
N PHE A 101 -0.15 -6.68 15.60
CA PHE A 101 0.73 -6.56 14.45
C PHE A 101 1.04 -5.09 14.17
N GLU A 102 2.25 -4.86 13.70
CA GLU A 102 2.62 -3.58 13.13
C GLU A 102 2.98 -3.80 11.67
N ILE A 103 2.26 -3.11 10.79
CA ILE A 103 2.55 -3.13 9.37
C ILE A 103 3.39 -1.89 9.07
N SER A 104 4.61 -2.10 8.60
CA SER A 104 5.54 -1.03 8.27
C SER A 104 5.54 -0.78 6.78
N LEU A 105 5.18 0.43 6.39
CA LEU A 105 5.26 0.88 5.01
C LEU A 105 6.56 1.66 4.87
N ILE A 106 7.46 1.14 4.06
CA ILE A 106 8.80 1.72 3.89
C ILE A 106 8.83 2.42 2.53
N PHE A 107 9.07 3.72 2.56
CA PHE A 107 9.15 4.55 1.37
C PHE A 107 10.56 5.05 1.13
N SER A 108 10.78 5.59 -0.05
CA SER A 108 12.01 6.30 -0.38
C SER A 108 12.23 7.50 0.55
N ASN A 109 13.46 8.03 0.57
CA ASN A 109 13.84 9.20 1.36
C ASN A 109 13.69 9.03 2.87
N ASN A 110 13.87 7.80 3.37
CA ASN A 110 13.74 7.48 4.80
C ASN A 110 12.38 7.84 5.39
N CYS A 111 11.35 7.72 4.58
CA CYS A 111 9.97 7.94 5.01
C CYS A 111 9.33 6.62 5.43
N PHE A 112 8.60 6.64 6.53
CA PHE A 112 7.98 5.44 7.08
C PHE A 112 6.59 5.73 7.58
N ILE A 113 5.71 4.74 7.44
CA ILE A 113 4.41 4.74 8.09
C ILE A 113 4.24 3.40 8.79
N THR A 114 3.82 3.42 10.05
CA THR A 114 3.54 2.21 10.81
C THR A 114 2.06 2.16 11.15
N LEU A 115 1.43 1.05 10.78
CA LEU A 115 0.02 0.80 11.01
C LEU A 115 -0.13 -0.26 12.10
N SER A 116 -0.89 0.05 13.15
CA SER A 116 -1.13 -0.88 14.26
C SER A 116 -2.49 -1.55 14.10
N THR A 117 -2.52 -2.87 14.21
CA THR A 117 -3.74 -3.64 14.06
C THR A 117 -3.68 -4.93 14.86
N GLU A 118 -4.84 -5.48 15.18
CA GLU A 118 -4.95 -6.83 15.78
C GLU A 118 -5.15 -7.90 14.70
N VAL A 119 -5.61 -7.51 13.53
CA VAL A 119 -5.96 -8.43 12.44
C VAL A 119 -5.36 -7.93 11.15
N ILE A 120 -4.81 -8.83 10.35
CA ILE A 120 -4.30 -8.50 9.03
C ILE A 120 -5.42 -8.70 8.01
N GLU A 121 -5.84 -7.63 7.40
CA GLU A 121 -6.76 -7.70 6.26
C GLU A 121 -6.41 -6.55 5.31
N VAL A 122 -5.71 -6.89 4.23
CA VAL A 122 -5.19 -5.93 3.27
C VAL A 122 -5.61 -6.35 1.88
N THR A 123 -6.12 -5.40 1.11
CA THR A 123 -6.55 -5.66 -0.26
C THR A 123 -5.80 -4.75 -1.22
N LEU A 124 -5.21 -5.33 -2.25
CA LEU A 124 -4.68 -4.58 -3.39
C LEU A 124 -5.63 -4.76 -4.54
N GLU A 125 -6.14 -3.67 -5.08
CA GLU A 125 -7.10 -3.73 -6.18
C GLU A 125 -6.70 -2.75 -7.28
N ASP A 126 -6.52 -3.28 -8.48
CA ASP A 126 -6.25 -2.47 -9.66
C ASP A 126 -7.51 -1.78 -10.13
N GLN A 127 -7.35 -0.53 -10.57
CA GLN A 127 -8.47 0.29 -10.99
C GLN A 127 -8.56 0.32 -12.51
N ASN A 128 -9.77 0.26 -13.02
CA ASN A 128 -10.01 0.45 -14.44
C ASN A 128 -9.71 1.89 -14.83
N LYS A 129 -8.95 2.05 -15.91
CA LYS A 129 -8.88 3.35 -16.56
C LYS A 129 -10.13 3.55 -17.40
N ILE A 130 -10.80 4.60 -17.10
CA ILE A 130 -11.92 5.03 -17.93
C ILE A 130 -11.41 6.10 -18.89
#